data_c3ead9d18cc3c7c78ce389f5fe8c39da
#
_entry.id   c3ead9d18cc3c7c78ce389f5fe8c39da
#
_cell.length_a   1.000
_cell.length_b   1.000
_cell.length_c   1.000
_cell.angle_alpha   90.00
_cell.angle_beta   90.00
_cell.angle_gamma   90.00
#
_symmetry.space_group_name_H-M   'P 1'
#
loop_
_entity.id
_entity.type
_entity.pdbx_description
1 polymer ?
#
loop_
_entity_poly.entity_id
_entity_poly.type
_entity_poly.pdbx_seq_one_letter_code
_entity_poly.pdbx_strand_id
1 'polypeptide(L)'
;VVVAVLILRSAWKLLAKSLHILLEGAPEEASPEKVARGLLDSVSGLAAVSHVHVWQLTSGRTMATLHVRPHLDEEAKAVVRLVEQALREQFGIEHATVAIDWNSEEGGPHCSLQRTAECPGHDHSAEGHRH
;
A
#
# COMPACT_ATOMS: atom_id res chain seq x y z
N VAL A 1 -2.40 -17.06 -42.28
CA VAL A 1 -3.26 -16.18 -41.49
C VAL A 1 -3.32 -16.66 -40.06
N VAL A 2 -3.67 -17.93 -39.72
CA VAL A 2 -3.81 -18.46 -38.35
C VAL A 2 -2.52 -18.30 -37.54
N VAL A 3 -1.37 -18.68 -38.10
CA VAL A 3 -0.06 -18.56 -37.42
C VAL A 3 0.26 -17.09 -37.08
N ALA A 4 0.01 -16.17 -38.01
CA ALA A 4 0.23 -14.75 -37.77
C ALA A 4 -0.63 -14.19 -36.64
N VAL A 5 -1.90 -14.63 -36.55
CA VAL A 5 -2.80 -14.23 -35.46
C VAL A 5 -2.30 -14.77 -34.10
N LEU A 6 -1.83 -16.00 -34.04
CA LEU A 6 -1.28 -16.61 -32.84
C LEU A 6 -0.02 -15.87 -32.37
N ILE A 7 0.89 -15.53 -33.30
CA ILE A 7 2.09 -14.76 -32.96
C ILE A 7 1.74 -13.37 -32.44
N LEU A 8 0.83 -12.66 -33.12
CA LEU A 8 0.40 -11.33 -32.70
C LEU A 8 -0.25 -11.35 -31.32
N ARG A 9 -1.10 -12.34 -31.04
CA ARG A 9 -1.71 -12.52 -29.73
C ARG A 9 -0.68 -12.77 -28.63
N SER A 10 0.34 -13.60 -28.92
CA SER A 10 1.41 -13.90 -27.96
C SER A 10 2.28 -12.67 -27.71
N ALA A 11 2.63 -11.93 -28.75
CA ALA A 11 3.39 -10.68 -28.64
C ALA A 11 2.61 -9.63 -27.83
N TRP A 12 1.30 -9.51 -28.06
CA TRP A 12 0.45 -8.61 -27.28
C TRP A 12 0.41 -8.95 -25.78
N LYS A 13 0.30 -10.25 -25.46
CA LYS A 13 0.34 -10.72 -24.07
C LYS A 13 1.66 -10.35 -23.37
N LEU A 14 2.79 -10.54 -24.05
CA LEU A 14 4.11 -10.18 -23.52
C LEU A 14 4.23 -8.68 -23.32
N LEU A 15 3.81 -7.90 -24.32
CA LEU A 15 3.84 -6.44 -24.25
C LEU A 15 2.98 -5.91 -23.09
N ALA A 16 1.74 -6.40 -22.95
CA ALA A 16 0.84 -5.99 -21.89
C ALA A 16 1.41 -6.32 -20.50
N LYS A 17 2.01 -7.51 -20.32
CA LYS A 17 2.66 -7.90 -19.07
C LYS A 17 3.89 -7.02 -18.76
N SER A 18 4.71 -6.73 -19.75
CA SER A 18 5.88 -5.86 -19.58
C SER A 18 5.46 -4.44 -19.23
N LEU A 19 4.42 -3.93 -19.89
CA LEU A 19 3.88 -2.60 -19.61
C LEU A 19 3.29 -2.51 -18.20
N HIS A 20 2.58 -3.54 -17.74
CA HIS A 20 2.05 -3.59 -16.37
C HIS A 20 3.15 -3.49 -15.32
N ILE A 21 4.27 -4.19 -15.51
CA ILE A 21 5.43 -4.11 -14.61
C ILE A 21 6.08 -2.74 -14.68
N LEU A 22 6.26 -2.17 -15.89
CA LEU A 22 6.86 -0.84 -16.07
C LEU A 22 6.01 0.28 -15.47
N LEU A 23 4.70 0.10 -15.40
CA LEU A 23 3.77 1.03 -14.75
C LEU A 23 3.60 0.76 -13.24
N GLU A 24 4.49 -0.07 -12.66
CA GLU A 24 4.47 -0.41 -11.23
C GLU A 24 3.12 -0.98 -10.77
N GLY A 25 2.46 -1.74 -11.63
CA GLY A 25 1.18 -2.36 -11.30
C GLY A 25 1.29 -3.35 -10.15
N ALA A 26 0.36 -3.28 -9.20
CA ALA A 26 0.22 -4.29 -8.16
C ALA A 26 -0.31 -5.60 -8.76
N PRO A 27 0.18 -6.78 -8.33
CA PRO A 27 -0.44 -8.05 -8.71
C PRO A 27 -1.85 -8.16 -8.13
N GLU A 28 -2.75 -8.83 -8.85
CA GLU A 28 -4.15 -9.00 -8.42
C GLU A 28 -4.28 -9.71 -7.08
N GLU A 29 -3.34 -10.61 -6.77
CA GLU A 29 -3.29 -11.37 -5.52
C GLU A 29 -2.87 -10.51 -4.32
N ALA A 30 -2.14 -9.43 -4.56
CA ALA A 30 -1.61 -8.52 -3.53
C ALA A 30 -2.08 -7.07 -3.77
N SER A 31 -3.36 -6.87 -4.09
CA SER A 31 -3.89 -5.51 -4.17
C SER A 31 -3.82 -4.83 -2.79
N PRO A 32 -3.63 -3.49 -2.72
CA PRO A 32 -3.53 -2.76 -1.45
C PRO A 32 -4.66 -3.07 -0.47
N GLU A 33 -5.90 -3.21 -0.97
CA GLU A 33 -7.07 -3.49 -0.15
C GLU A 33 -7.06 -4.92 0.42
N LYS A 34 -6.58 -5.91 -0.36
CA LYS A 34 -6.45 -7.29 0.10
C LYS A 34 -5.37 -7.41 1.16
N VAL A 35 -4.24 -6.73 0.94
CA VAL A 35 -3.12 -6.69 1.90
C VAL A 35 -3.57 -6.05 3.21
N ALA A 36 -4.21 -4.88 3.16
CA ALA A 36 -4.70 -4.19 4.36
C ALA A 36 -5.67 -5.07 5.17
N ARG A 37 -6.66 -5.67 4.52
CA ARG A 37 -7.62 -6.57 5.17
C ARG A 37 -6.96 -7.82 5.73
N GLY A 38 -6.14 -8.50 4.93
CA GLY A 38 -5.48 -9.73 5.38
C GLY A 38 -4.57 -9.51 6.59
N LEU A 39 -3.88 -8.37 6.66
CA LEU A 39 -3.08 -8.00 7.82
C LEU A 39 -3.95 -7.74 9.07
N LEU A 40 -5.05 -7.00 8.94
CA LEU A 40 -5.97 -6.75 10.05
C LEU A 40 -6.62 -8.03 10.58
N ASP A 41 -6.90 -8.99 9.70
CA ASP A 41 -7.52 -10.27 10.07
C ASP A 41 -6.54 -11.26 10.70
N SER A 42 -5.25 -11.21 10.33
CA SER A 42 -4.26 -12.23 10.71
C SER A 42 -3.27 -11.80 11.77
N VAL A 43 -3.01 -10.50 11.92
CA VAL A 43 -2.01 -9.98 12.85
C VAL A 43 -2.69 -9.48 14.13
N SER A 44 -2.49 -10.23 15.23
CA SER A 44 -2.94 -9.78 16.55
C SER A 44 -2.13 -8.55 16.99
N GLY A 45 -2.79 -7.65 17.71
CA GLY A 45 -2.14 -6.43 18.20
C GLY A 45 -2.08 -5.27 17.19
N LEU A 46 -2.64 -5.44 15.99
CA LEU A 46 -2.68 -4.44 14.94
C LEU A 46 -4.02 -3.68 14.99
N ALA A 47 -3.98 -2.38 15.30
CA ALA A 47 -5.17 -1.54 15.40
C ALA A 47 -5.61 -0.95 14.05
N ALA A 48 -4.64 -0.58 13.19
CA ALA A 48 -4.94 -0.02 11.88
C ALA A 48 -3.80 -0.25 10.88
N VAL A 49 -4.17 -0.29 9.61
CA VAL A 49 -3.25 -0.30 8.45
C VAL A 49 -3.66 0.81 7.51
N SER A 50 -2.71 1.62 7.08
CA SER A 50 -2.94 2.75 6.18
C SER A 50 -1.80 2.92 5.18
N HIS A 51 -1.99 3.76 4.15
CA HIS A 51 -0.98 4.08 3.14
C HIS A 51 -0.32 2.84 2.52
N VAL A 52 -1.12 1.84 2.20
CA VAL A 52 -0.62 0.60 1.58
C VAL A 52 -0.36 0.85 0.09
N HIS A 53 0.90 0.75 -0.29
CA HIS A 53 1.34 0.76 -1.68
C HIS A 53 2.02 -0.56 -1.99
N VAL A 54 1.61 -1.20 -3.07
CA VAL A 54 2.19 -2.47 -3.53
C VAL A 54 2.53 -2.34 -5.00
N TRP A 55 3.72 -2.75 -5.40
CA TRP A 55 4.16 -2.73 -6.79
C TRP A 55 5.09 -3.90 -7.10
N GLN A 56 5.19 -4.22 -8.38
CA GLN A 56 6.15 -5.21 -8.88
C GLN A 56 7.40 -4.53 -9.42
N LEU A 57 8.56 -4.91 -8.89
CA LEU A 57 9.85 -4.46 -9.41
C LEU A 57 10.27 -5.28 -10.64
N THR A 58 10.03 -6.59 -10.62
CA THR A 58 10.29 -7.53 -11.72
C THR A 58 9.25 -8.66 -11.66
N SER A 59 9.25 -9.54 -12.68
CA SER A 59 8.42 -10.76 -12.63
C SER A 59 8.74 -11.59 -11.38
N GLY A 60 7.84 -11.60 -10.40
CA GLY A 60 7.95 -12.37 -9.17
C GLY A 60 8.61 -11.65 -7.98
N ARG A 61 8.99 -10.38 -8.11
CA ARG A 61 9.43 -9.56 -6.98
C ARG A 61 8.44 -8.46 -6.70
N THR A 62 7.63 -8.67 -5.68
CA THR A 62 6.66 -7.69 -5.18
C THR A 62 7.23 -6.96 -3.98
N MET A 63 7.05 -5.65 -3.95
CA MET A 63 7.45 -4.77 -2.86
C MET A 63 6.22 -4.07 -2.30
N ALA A 64 6.29 -3.67 -1.02
CA ALA A 64 5.24 -2.89 -0.39
C ALA A 64 5.81 -1.82 0.54
N THR A 65 5.06 -0.74 0.68
CA THR A 65 5.19 0.21 1.78
C THR A 65 3.83 0.38 2.45
N LEU A 66 3.83 0.45 3.76
CA LEU A 66 2.60 0.60 4.52
C LEU A 66 2.88 1.24 5.89
N HIS A 67 1.85 1.87 6.42
CA HIS A 67 1.85 2.36 7.78
C HIS A 67 0.98 1.45 8.64
N VAL A 68 1.46 1.11 9.83
CA VAL A 68 0.76 0.29 10.80
C VAL A 68 0.64 1.01 12.13
N ARG A 69 -0.48 0.84 12.80
CA ARG A 69 -0.71 1.32 14.15
C ARG A 69 -0.96 0.14 15.06
N PRO A 70 -0.02 -0.17 15.99
CA PRO A 70 -0.25 -1.16 17.02
C PRO A 70 -1.32 -0.71 18.02
N HIS A 71 -1.95 -1.64 18.74
CA HIS A 71 -2.69 -1.31 19.95
C HIS A 71 -1.74 -0.76 21.01
N LEU A 72 -2.27 0.09 21.92
CA LEU A 72 -1.47 0.81 22.93
C LEU A 72 -0.67 -0.12 23.87
N ASP A 73 -1.19 -1.33 24.11
CA ASP A 73 -0.60 -2.30 25.04
C ASP A 73 0.42 -3.25 24.36
N GLU A 74 0.63 -3.10 23.05
CA GLU A 74 1.46 -4.02 22.27
C GLU A 74 2.85 -3.46 22.00
N GLU A 75 3.84 -4.35 22.05
CA GLU A 75 5.20 -3.99 21.66
C GLU A 75 5.27 -3.80 20.13
N ALA A 76 5.43 -2.56 19.70
CA ALA A 76 5.45 -2.20 18.28
C ALA A 76 6.43 -3.05 17.45
N LYS A 77 7.59 -3.40 18.00
CA LYS A 77 8.58 -4.26 17.33
C LYS A 77 8.06 -5.68 17.10
N ALA A 78 7.27 -6.23 18.02
CA ALA A 78 6.65 -7.54 17.86
C ALA A 78 5.59 -7.49 16.75
N VAL A 79 4.74 -6.46 16.76
CA VAL A 79 3.71 -6.27 15.73
C VAL A 79 4.32 -6.12 14.34
N VAL A 80 5.39 -5.32 14.18
CA VAL A 80 6.08 -5.17 12.89
C VAL A 80 6.60 -6.50 12.36
N ARG A 81 7.20 -7.34 13.21
CA ARG A 81 7.67 -8.69 12.81
C ARG A 81 6.52 -9.58 12.33
N LEU A 82 5.38 -9.55 13.02
CA LEU A 82 4.20 -10.31 12.61
C LEU A 82 3.64 -9.81 11.27
N VAL A 83 3.63 -8.50 11.06
CA VAL A 83 3.24 -7.89 9.78
C VAL A 83 4.19 -8.33 8.65
N GLU A 84 5.51 -8.25 8.85
CA GLU A 84 6.50 -8.68 7.85
C GLU A 84 6.36 -10.19 7.53
N GLN A 85 6.10 -11.01 8.55
CA GLN A 85 5.85 -12.43 8.37
C GLN A 85 4.58 -12.68 7.56
N ALA A 86 3.48 -12.03 7.91
CA ALA A 86 2.21 -12.16 7.20
C ALA A 86 2.31 -11.69 5.74
N LEU A 87 3.02 -10.60 5.48
CA LEU A 87 3.28 -10.09 4.12
C LEU A 87 4.01 -11.13 3.26
N ARG A 88 4.99 -11.81 3.85
CA ARG A 88 5.77 -12.84 3.16
C ARG A 88 4.96 -14.11 2.92
N GLU A 89 4.27 -14.61 3.94
CA GLU A 89 3.59 -15.90 3.88
C GLU A 89 2.29 -15.86 3.08
N GLN A 90 1.50 -14.78 3.21
CA GLN A 90 0.18 -14.68 2.59
C GLN A 90 0.21 -14.04 1.21
N PHE A 91 1.12 -13.07 1.00
CA PHE A 91 1.14 -12.23 -0.22
C PHE A 91 2.42 -12.36 -1.04
N GLY A 92 3.41 -13.16 -0.57
CA GLY A 92 4.69 -13.33 -1.26
C GLY A 92 5.52 -12.04 -1.36
N ILE A 93 5.28 -11.09 -0.43
CA ILE A 93 6.00 -9.82 -0.38
C ILE A 93 7.23 -9.98 0.50
N GLU A 94 8.40 -10.14 -0.12
CA GLU A 94 9.67 -10.35 0.60
C GLU A 94 10.28 -9.05 1.12
N HIS A 95 10.01 -7.93 0.44
CA HIS A 95 10.56 -6.63 0.78
C HIS A 95 9.43 -5.64 1.09
N ALA A 96 9.29 -5.31 2.35
CA ALA A 96 8.32 -4.33 2.81
C ALA A 96 9.00 -3.28 3.69
N THR A 97 8.56 -2.03 3.54
CA THR A 97 8.86 -0.95 4.48
C THR A 97 7.63 -0.71 5.33
N VAL A 98 7.75 -1.03 6.61
CA VAL A 98 6.67 -0.87 7.58
C VAL A 98 6.98 0.35 8.45
N ALA A 99 6.21 1.40 8.31
CA ALA A 99 6.29 2.58 9.17
C ALA A 99 5.27 2.45 10.31
N ILE A 100 5.65 2.87 11.52
CA ILE A 100 4.75 2.88 12.68
C ILE A 100 4.11 4.25 12.78
N ASP A 101 2.79 4.28 12.81
CA ASP A 101 2.01 5.49 13.07
C ASP A 101 1.75 5.61 14.58
N TRP A 102 2.42 6.56 15.22
CA TRP A 102 2.30 6.84 16.65
C TRP A 102 1.18 7.85 16.97
N ASN A 103 0.61 8.48 15.96
CA ASN A 103 -0.40 9.51 16.16
C ASN A 103 -1.76 8.86 16.48
N SER A 104 -2.11 8.87 17.74
CA SER A 104 -3.40 8.41 18.25
C SER A 104 -4.53 9.43 18.05
N GLU A 105 -4.28 10.56 17.43
CA GLU A 105 -5.30 11.57 17.19
C GLU A 105 -6.17 11.14 15.98
N GLU A 106 -7.40 10.79 16.26
CA GLU A 106 -8.49 10.73 15.28
C GLU A 106 -8.61 12.11 14.63
N GLY A 107 -8.09 12.28 13.43
CA GLY A 107 -8.26 13.51 12.66
C GLY A 107 -7.03 14.14 12.03
N GLY A 108 -5.86 13.52 12.07
CA GLY A 108 -4.76 13.95 11.20
C GLY A 108 -5.20 13.87 9.74
N PRO A 109 -4.68 14.75 8.84
CA PRO A 109 -5.04 14.70 7.44
C PRO A 109 -4.69 13.32 6.89
N HIS A 110 -5.68 12.45 6.83
CA HIS A 110 -5.59 11.19 6.10
C HIS A 110 -5.35 11.57 4.65
N CYS A 111 -4.10 11.48 4.23
CA CYS A 111 -3.79 11.44 2.81
C CYS A 111 -4.32 10.11 2.28
N SER A 112 -5.64 9.91 2.32
CA SER A 112 -6.27 8.87 1.55
C SER A 112 -6.27 9.39 0.13
N LEU A 113 -5.62 8.68 -0.78
CA LEU A 113 -5.81 8.84 -2.22
C LEU A 113 -7.23 8.38 -2.65
N GLN A 114 -8.13 8.17 -1.72
CA GLN A 114 -9.55 8.11 -1.99
C GLN A 114 -9.99 9.53 -2.36
N ARG A 115 -10.31 9.72 -3.62
CA ARG A 115 -11.04 10.84 -4.18
C ARG A 115 -12.34 11.04 -3.40
N THR A 116 -12.28 11.77 -2.32
CA THR A 116 -13.40 12.56 -1.86
C THR A 116 -12.95 13.99 -1.98
N ALA A 117 -13.58 14.69 -2.92
CA ALA A 117 -13.48 16.11 -3.06
C ALA A 117 -13.63 16.79 -1.69
N GLU A 118 -12.89 17.91 -1.53
CA GLU A 118 -12.92 18.84 -0.42
C GLU A 118 -11.86 18.61 0.66
N CYS A 119 -10.64 19.10 0.36
CA CYS A 119 -9.80 19.64 1.41
C CYS A 119 -10.41 20.97 1.84
N PRO A 120 -10.86 21.15 3.10
CA PRO A 120 -11.22 22.50 3.60
C PRO A 120 -9.94 23.35 3.58
N GLY A 121 -10.03 24.48 2.85
CA GLY A 121 -8.92 25.41 2.68
C GLY A 121 -8.41 25.89 4.02
N HIS A 122 -7.08 25.88 4.18
CA HIS A 122 -6.40 26.63 5.23
C HIS A 122 -6.61 28.12 4.94
N ASP A 123 -7.49 28.71 5.71
CA ASP A 123 -7.70 30.14 5.75
C ASP A 123 -6.49 30.76 6.47
N HIS A 124 -5.54 31.27 5.70
CA HIS A 124 -4.45 32.12 6.21
C HIS A 124 -5.01 33.51 6.48
N SER A 125 -5.78 33.65 7.56
CA SER A 125 -6.11 34.95 8.10
C SER A 125 -4.83 35.57 8.65
N ALA A 126 -4.31 36.55 7.91
CA ALA A 126 -3.20 37.38 8.34
C ALA A 126 -3.59 38.16 9.60
N GLU A 127 -3.03 37.77 10.74
CA GLU A 127 -3.01 38.66 11.90
C GLU A 127 -1.90 39.70 11.70
N GLY A 128 -2.39 40.94 11.47
CA GLY A 128 -1.58 42.11 11.32
C GLY A 128 -0.91 42.48 12.64
N HIS A 129 0.42 42.58 12.62
CA HIS A 129 1.16 43.28 13.64
C HIS A 129 0.86 44.78 13.57
N ARG A 130 0.22 45.31 14.62
CA ARG A 130 0.31 46.72 14.99
C ARG A 130 1.17 46.83 16.22
N HIS A 131 2.22 47.63 16.07
CA HIS A 131 3.07 48.33 17.07
C HIS A 131 3.68 47.52 18.19
#